data_497cb3ff277a48248f83c8547fd9cdbc
#
_entry.id   497cb3ff277a48248f83c8547fd9cdbc
#
_cell.length_a   1.000
_cell.length_b   1.000
_cell.length_c   1.000
_cell.angle_alpha   90.00
_cell.angle_beta   90.00
_cell.angle_gamma   90.00
#
_symmetry.space_group_name_H-M   'P 1'
#
loop_
_entity.id
_entity.type
_entity.pdbx_description
1 polymer ?
#
loop_
_entity_poly.entity_id
_entity_poly.type
_entity_poly.pdbx_seq_one_letter_code
_entity_poly.pdbx_strand_id
1 'polypeptide(L)'
;RYFVTFTGRWDGSSKFGKGNKWGFFPSFSLAWNIANEPYFPKTDWLNTLKLRGGYGSVGNQNIGDFLYLTLYSPYGSTDGTAGYGTDGRRGTPGITWEKQKQGNLGIDLAFFNNRLNISADGFWITNSDLLYSHSLASSSGYIYTTENVGEMTNRGFELSIGATPIRTQDWTWNVNFNLGMDRNKITKLYGNVDHIYNGDNNRTGNLFIGESLNNLYCLKAGGIANEWNRSEWEGKTFNGRTIGLGDLYALDVSGPDGIPDDVVDSYDRVCLGSMDPKAYGGFSTDLTWKGLTLNAIFTYSIGGRVISGYYESLISSVGMSNASPDLLDSWSPENTGAYFPRRMFNADGYSAYGAGDTDRYVQKSDFLKLSNLSLSYTFPKNILRKIRFDNLRLYFTAGNVFTITKYKGYDPEWGDGSGYFPTERSYTIGLSFTL
;
A
#
# COMPACT_ATOMS: atom_id res chain seq x y z
N ARG A 1 -1.49 -30.32 24.11
CA ARG A 1 -2.87 -29.82 23.90
C ARG A 1 -2.92 -28.32 24.08
N TYR A 2 -2.41 -27.80 25.21
CA TYR A 2 -2.41 -26.40 25.55
C TYR A 2 -1.00 -25.84 25.44
N PHE A 3 -0.86 -24.71 24.79
CA PHE A 3 0.40 -24.00 24.67
C PHE A 3 0.17 -22.59 25.19
N VAL A 4 0.98 -22.20 26.17
CA VAL A 4 0.94 -20.88 26.78
C VAL A 4 2.32 -20.30 26.69
N THR A 5 2.41 -19.08 26.16
CA THR A 5 3.67 -18.35 26.10
C THR A 5 3.48 -16.98 26.72
N PHE A 6 4.37 -16.62 27.62
CA PHE A 6 4.49 -15.26 28.13
C PHE A 6 5.88 -14.75 27.83
N THR A 7 5.97 -13.52 27.30
CA THR A 7 7.24 -12.85 27.02
C THR A 7 7.19 -11.46 27.62
N GLY A 8 8.23 -11.09 28.36
CA GLY A 8 8.43 -9.72 28.84
C GLY A 8 9.79 -9.23 28.33
N ARG A 9 9.78 -8.13 27.57
CA ARG A 9 11.00 -7.53 27.04
C ARG A 9 11.17 -6.12 27.60
N TRP A 10 12.39 -5.82 28.06
CA TRP A 10 12.79 -4.51 28.54
C TRP A 10 13.84 -3.94 27.58
N ASP A 11 13.45 -2.92 26.82
CA ASP A 11 14.30 -2.31 25.80
C ASP A 11 14.74 -0.91 26.26
N GLY A 12 16.00 -0.56 25.97
CA GLY A 12 16.56 0.75 26.25
C GLY A 12 17.06 1.44 24.99
N SER A 13 16.80 2.75 24.87
CA SER A 13 17.27 3.56 23.75
C SER A 13 17.92 4.85 24.21
N SER A 14 19.07 5.18 23.61
CA SER A 14 19.76 6.47 23.81
C SER A 14 19.08 7.63 23.07
N LYS A 15 18.15 7.34 22.16
CA LYS A 15 17.41 8.35 21.38
C LYS A 15 16.42 9.15 22.23
N PHE A 16 16.09 8.65 23.41
CA PHE A 16 15.18 9.29 24.35
C PHE A 16 15.89 9.91 25.54
N GLY A 17 15.31 10.96 26.08
CA GLY A 17 15.81 11.69 27.23
C GLY A 17 15.76 10.88 28.54
N LYS A 18 16.31 11.48 29.61
CA LYS A 18 16.29 10.87 30.95
C LYS A 18 14.85 10.59 31.38
N GLY A 19 14.59 9.37 31.86
CA GLY A 19 13.25 8.93 32.29
C GLY A 19 12.45 8.21 31.21
N ASN A 20 12.72 8.41 29.91
CA ASN A 20 11.98 7.82 28.81
C ASN A 20 12.76 6.78 28.02
N LYS A 21 14.00 6.49 28.42
CA LYS A 21 14.90 5.58 27.69
C LYS A 21 14.40 4.14 27.65
N TRP A 22 13.71 3.69 28.71
CA TRP A 22 13.32 2.30 28.89
C TRP A 22 11.84 2.08 28.60
N GLY A 23 11.56 1.06 27.78
CA GLY A 23 10.21 0.58 27.50
C GLY A 23 10.04 -0.88 27.93
N PHE A 24 8.88 -1.22 28.50
CA PHE A 24 8.51 -2.61 28.80
C PHE A 24 7.41 -3.07 27.85
N PHE A 25 7.66 -4.21 27.19
CA PHE A 25 6.80 -4.75 26.12
C PHE A 25 6.42 -6.20 26.44
N PRO A 26 5.30 -6.41 27.16
CA PRO A 26 4.79 -7.75 27.46
C PRO A 26 4.02 -8.32 26.27
N SER A 27 4.03 -9.65 26.14
CA SER A 27 3.13 -10.40 25.27
C SER A 27 2.67 -11.69 25.92
N PHE A 28 1.47 -12.12 25.57
CA PHE A 28 0.85 -13.36 25.99
C PHE A 28 0.21 -14.05 24.80
N SER A 29 0.42 -15.36 24.67
CA SER A 29 -0.27 -16.15 23.67
C SER A 29 -0.75 -17.49 24.24
N LEU A 30 -1.88 -17.94 23.72
CA LEU A 30 -2.52 -19.19 24.03
C LEU A 30 -2.85 -19.95 22.75
N ALA A 31 -2.57 -21.24 22.74
CA ALA A 31 -3.09 -22.11 21.69
C ALA A 31 -3.64 -23.41 22.31
N TRP A 32 -4.78 -23.86 21.79
CA TRP A 32 -5.47 -25.06 22.21
C TRP A 32 -5.71 -25.97 21.02
N ASN A 33 -5.06 -27.14 21.06
CA ASN A 33 -5.28 -28.19 20.04
C ASN A 33 -6.44 -29.09 20.50
N ILE A 34 -7.64 -28.75 20.06
CA ILE A 34 -8.90 -29.40 20.42
C ILE A 34 -8.95 -30.84 19.88
N ALA A 35 -8.39 -31.07 18.68
CA ALA A 35 -8.36 -32.41 18.11
C ALA A 35 -7.55 -33.43 18.93
N ASN A 36 -6.68 -32.96 19.83
CA ASN A 36 -5.90 -33.81 20.74
C ASN A 36 -6.60 -34.08 22.09
N GLU A 37 -7.82 -33.58 22.27
CA GLU A 37 -8.56 -33.85 23.51
C GLU A 37 -9.09 -35.29 23.53
N PRO A 38 -9.17 -35.93 24.75
CA PRO A 38 -9.68 -37.29 24.89
C PRO A 38 -11.14 -37.46 24.49
N TYR A 39 -11.94 -36.41 24.67
CA TYR A 39 -13.36 -36.38 24.33
C TYR A 39 -13.64 -36.01 22.87
N PHE A 40 -12.61 -35.55 22.13
CA PHE A 40 -12.77 -35.22 20.73
C PHE A 40 -12.86 -36.48 19.89
N PRO A 41 -13.89 -36.65 19.03
CA PRO A 41 -14.02 -37.80 18.18
C PRO A 41 -12.83 -37.91 17.24
N LYS A 42 -12.09 -39.00 17.28
CA LYS A 42 -11.03 -39.29 16.34
C LYS A 42 -11.67 -39.68 15.01
N THR A 43 -11.62 -38.79 14.06
CA THR A 43 -12.15 -38.97 12.70
C THR A 43 -11.04 -38.93 11.68
N ASP A 44 -11.14 -39.73 10.64
CA ASP A 44 -10.15 -39.73 9.56
C ASP A 44 -10.20 -38.46 8.69
N TRP A 45 -11.29 -37.73 8.78
CA TRP A 45 -11.48 -36.54 7.96
C TRP A 45 -11.02 -35.23 8.61
N LEU A 46 -10.93 -35.12 9.94
CA LEU A 46 -10.47 -33.94 10.68
C LEU A 46 -9.27 -34.31 11.56
N ASN A 47 -8.09 -33.90 11.14
CA ASN A 47 -6.81 -34.25 11.79
C ASN A 47 -6.32 -33.18 12.75
N THR A 48 -6.63 -31.90 12.47
CA THR A 48 -6.25 -30.77 13.32
C THR A 48 -7.42 -29.82 13.45
N LEU A 49 -7.72 -29.45 14.69
CA LEU A 49 -8.56 -28.32 15.06
C LEU A 49 -7.85 -27.60 16.19
N LYS A 50 -7.21 -26.46 15.86
CA LYS A 50 -6.42 -25.70 16.81
C LYS A 50 -6.91 -24.27 16.82
N LEU A 51 -7.25 -23.77 18.00
CA LEU A 51 -7.52 -22.35 18.23
C LEU A 51 -6.27 -21.71 18.80
N ARG A 52 -5.99 -20.50 18.39
CA ARG A 52 -4.88 -19.69 18.89
C ARG A 52 -5.27 -18.24 19.03
N GLY A 53 -4.70 -17.57 20.01
CA GLY A 53 -4.89 -16.17 20.23
C GLY A 53 -3.71 -15.58 20.97
N GLY A 54 -3.48 -14.31 20.75
CA GLY A 54 -2.41 -13.60 21.39
C GLY A 54 -2.72 -12.13 21.55
N TYR A 55 -2.08 -11.53 22.54
CA TYR A 55 -2.07 -10.10 22.74
C TYR A 55 -0.69 -9.67 23.21
N GLY A 56 -0.15 -8.61 22.65
CA GLY A 56 1.16 -8.11 23.02
C GLY A 56 1.39 -6.66 22.62
N SER A 57 2.49 -6.13 23.13
CA SER A 57 2.95 -4.81 22.76
C SER A 57 4.41 -4.83 22.28
N VAL A 58 4.74 -3.92 21.36
CA VAL A 58 6.10 -3.64 20.93
C VAL A 58 6.32 -2.13 20.88
N GLY A 59 7.57 -1.70 21.06
CA GLY A 59 7.98 -0.31 20.96
C GLY A 59 8.73 -0.05 19.65
N ASN A 60 8.52 1.12 19.09
CA ASN A 60 9.28 1.63 17.96
C ASN A 60 10.08 2.87 18.40
N GLN A 61 11.36 2.91 18.02
CA GLN A 61 12.30 4.00 18.28
C GLN A 61 12.87 4.58 16.97
N ASN A 62 12.22 4.38 15.85
CA ASN A 62 12.73 4.82 14.55
C ASN A 62 12.58 6.34 14.39
N ILE A 63 13.40 7.08 15.12
CA ILE A 63 13.51 8.54 15.09
C ILE A 63 14.98 8.96 14.97
N GLY A 64 15.21 10.22 14.62
CA GLY A 64 16.54 10.83 14.65
C GLY A 64 17.15 10.86 16.04
N ASP A 65 18.47 11.01 16.11
CA ASP A 65 19.19 11.13 17.37
C ASP A 65 19.00 12.52 17.98
N PHE A 66 19.05 12.59 19.32
CA PHE A 66 19.00 13.85 20.08
C PHE A 66 17.74 14.71 19.87
N LEU A 67 16.61 14.11 19.44
CA LEU A 67 15.36 14.87 19.28
C LEU A 67 14.82 15.44 20.61
N TYR A 68 15.25 14.91 21.73
CA TYR A 68 14.89 15.40 23.05
C TYR A 68 15.64 16.70 23.46
N LEU A 69 16.64 17.13 22.66
CA LEU A 69 17.44 18.35 22.89
C LEU A 69 17.20 19.38 21.78
N THR A 70 17.20 20.65 22.15
CA THR A 70 17.39 21.73 21.18
C THR A 70 18.88 21.89 20.98
N LEU A 71 19.35 21.66 19.76
CA LEU A 71 20.76 21.75 19.41
C LEU A 71 21.09 23.12 18.78
N TYR A 72 22.25 23.67 19.10
CA TYR A 72 22.74 24.89 18.50
C TYR A 72 24.02 24.60 17.73
N SER A 73 24.13 25.17 16.56
CA SER A 73 25.34 25.13 15.72
C SER A 73 25.83 26.52 15.39
N PRO A 74 27.11 26.70 15.07
CA PRO A 74 27.61 27.98 14.60
C PRO A 74 26.83 28.46 13.37
N TYR A 75 26.34 29.68 13.43
CA TYR A 75 25.53 30.28 12.35
C TYR A 75 26.07 31.69 12.07
N GLY A 76 26.87 31.79 11.00
CA GLY A 76 27.41 33.06 10.57
C GLY A 76 28.41 33.69 11.56
N SER A 77 29.01 34.80 11.16
CA SER A 77 29.82 35.66 12.02
C SER A 77 29.46 37.11 11.69
N THR A 78 29.16 37.88 12.71
CA THR A 78 28.97 39.33 12.59
C THR A 78 30.07 40.00 13.44
N ASP A 79 30.84 40.90 12.83
CA ASP A 79 31.94 41.64 13.49
C ASP A 79 32.96 40.76 14.24
N GLY A 80 33.29 39.57 13.64
CA GLY A 80 34.22 38.63 14.23
C GLY A 80 33.67 37.81 15.40
N THR A 81 32.42 37.99 15.78
CA THR A 81 31.73 37.21 16.82
C THR A 81 30.97 36.06 16.19
N ALA A 82 31.21 34.83 16.60
CA ALA A 82 30.47 33.66 16.14
C ALA A 82 29.01 33.72 16.65
N GLY A 83 28.08 33.69 15.73
CA GLY A 83 26.66 33.50 16.04
C GLY A 83 26.35 32.00 16.20
N TYR A 84 25.38 31.68 17.06
CA TYR A 84 24.85 30.33 17.21
C TYR A 84 23.37 30.36 16.91
N GLY A 85 22.90 29.43 16.12
CA GLY A 85 21.51 29.26 15.77
C GLY A 85 21.05 27.81 15.87
N THR A 86 19.78 27.58 15.96
CA THR A 86 19.18 26.23 15.83
C THR A 86 19.01 25.88 14.37
N ASP A 87 18.86 24.58 14.08
CA ASP A 87 18.38 24.07 12.78
C ASP A 87 16.89 24.34 12.51
N GLY A 88 16.27 25.18 13.35
CA GLY A 88 14.84 25.47 13.34
C GLY A 88 13.99 24.46 14.13
N ARG A 89 14.61 23.44 14.70
CA ARG A 89 13.93 22.41 15.48
C ARG A 89 13.91 22.75 16.97
N ARG A 90 12.75 22.66 17.59
CA ARG A 90 12.60 22.64 19.04
C ARG A 90 12.77 21.21 19.56
N GLY A 91 13.65 21.00 20.56
CA GLY A 91 13.79 19.73 21.25
C GLY A 91 12.55 19.37 22.06
N THR A 92 12.27 18.08 22.18
CA THR A 92 11.12 17.53 22.92
C THR A 92 11.64 16.64 24.07
N PRO A 93 11.90 17.18 25.28
CA PRO A 93 12.45 16.39 26.38
C PRO A 93 11.59 15.19 26.80
N GLY A 94 10.27 15.28 26.58
CA GLY A 94 9.28 14.24 26.89
C GLY A 94 9.13 13.14 25.85
N ILE A 95 9.86 13.21 24.73
CA ILE A 95 9.75 12.21 23.65
C ILE A 95 10.04 10.80 24.14
N THR A 96 9.22 9.85 23.76
CA THR A 96 9.29 8.45 24.22
C THR A 96 8.96 7.47 23.08
N TRP A 97 8.96 6.20 23.42
CA TRP A 97 8.62 5.11 22.51
C TRP A 97 7.23 5.27 21.90
N GLU A 98 7.13 5.08 20.59
CA GLU A 98 5.87 4.77 19.92
C GLU A 98 5.47 3.35 20.31
N LYS A 99 4.20 3.13 20.62
CA LYS A 99 3.69 1.86 21.10
C LYS A 99 2.72 1.23 20.12
N GLN A 100 3.00 -0.01 19.76
CA GLN A 100 2.07 -0.85 19.01
C GLN A 100 1.51 -1.91 19.94
N LYS A 101 0.19 -1.97 20.05
CA LYS A 101 -0.55 -3.04 20.73
C LYS A 101 -1.26 -3.86 19.68
N GLN A 102 -1.06 -5.17 19.73
CA GLN A 102 -1.63 -6.10 18.76
C GLN A 102 -2.37 -7.22 19.46
N GLY A 103 -3.58 -7.52 18.98
CA GLY A 103 -4.30 -8.72 19.31
C GLY A 103 -4.60 -9.52 18.05
N ASN A 104 -4.61 -10.84 18.18
CA ASN A 104 -4.98 -11.75 17.10
C ASN A 104 -5.74 -12.96 17.61
N LEU A 105 -6.64 -13.47 16.77
CA LEU A 105 -7.34 -14.74 16.96
C LEU A 105 -7.24 -15.54 15.67
N GLY A 106 -6.90 -16.82 15.78
CA GLY A 106 -6.71 -17.69 14.63
C GLY A 106 -7.24 -19.09 14.86
N ILE A 107 -7.54 -19.76 13.76
CA ILE A 107 -7.93 -21.16 13.70
C ILE A 107 -7.09 -21.89 12.66
N ASP A 108 -6.55 -23.04 13.04
CA ASP A 108 -5.83 -23.93 12.14
C ASP A 108 -6.62 -25.24 12.02
N LEU A 109 -6.93 -25.63 10.81
CA LEU A 109 -7.68 -26.82 10.44
C LEU A 109 -6.88 -27.69 9.49
N ALA A 110 -6.88 -29.00 9.71
CA ALA A 110 -6.31 -29.95 8.77
C ALA A 110 -7.29 -31.12 8.56
N PHE A 111 -7.53 -31.44 7.30
CA PHE A 111 -8.50 -32.44 6.88
C PHE A 111 -7.84 -33.52 6.00
N PHE A 112 -8.46 -34.71 5.98
CA PHE A 112 -8.13 -35.82 5.05
C PHE A 112 -6.66 -36.21 5.08
N ASN A 113 -6.12 -36.48 6.25
CA ASN A 113 -4.70 -36.80 6.48
C ASN A 113 -3.79 -35.67 5.99
N ASN A 114 -4.12 -34.41 6.38
CA ASN A 114 -3.41 -33.17 6.03
C ASN A 114 -3.39 -32.88 4.51
N ARG A 115 -4.37 -33.41 3.74
CA ARG A 115 -4.50 -33.06 2.33
C ARG A 115 -5.11 -31.70 2.11
N LEU A 116 -5.87 -31.20 3.07
CA LEU A 116 -6.42 -29.85 3.07
C LEU A 116 -6.07 -29.20 4.40
N ASN A 117 -5.34 -28.09 4.34
CA ASN A 117 -4.95 -27.29 5.48
C ASN A 117 -5.52 -25.88 5.31
N ILE A 118 -6.17 -25.36 6.34
CA ILE A 118 -6.74 -24.02 6.35
C ILE A 118 -6.26 -23.32 7.61
N SER A 119 -5.72 -22.11 7.45
CA SER A 119 -5.38 -21.19 8.54
C SER A 119 -6.11 -19.89 8.30
N ALA A 120 -6.87 -19.43 9.27
CA ALA A 120 -7.60 -18.16 9.21
C ALA A 120 -7.30 -17.35 10.47
N ASP A 121 -6.98 -16.07 10.27
CA ASP A 121 -6.60 -15.13 11.32
C ASP A 121 -7.36 -13.83 11.19
N GLY A 122 -7.87 -13.36 12.32
CA GLY A 122 -8.31 -11.98 12.49
C GLY A 122 -7.35 -11.24 13.42
N PHE A 123 -6.98 -10.03 13.07
CA PHE A 123 -6.11 -9.21 13.87
C PHE A 123 -6.62 -7.78 14.04
N TRP A 124 -6.18 -7.16 15.12
CA TRP A 124 -6.35 -5.72 15.36
C TRP A 124 -5.07 -5.16 15.97
N ILE A 125 -4.66 -4.02 15.48
CA ILE A 125 -3.45 -3.32 15.88
C ILE A 125 -3.82 -1.88 16.21
N THR A 126 -3.31 -1.38 17.34
CA THR A 126 -3.38 0.04 17.68
C THR A 126 -1.96 0.55 17.83
N ASN A 127 -1.60 1.53 16.99
CA ASN A 127 -0.37 2.29 17.09
C ASN A 127 -0.69 3.60 17.80
N SER A 128 -0.16 3.77 19.00
CA SER A 128 -0.34 4.96 19.84
C SER A 128 0.98 5.67 20.09
N ASP A 129 0.91 6.91 20.52
CA ASP A 129 2.07 7.74 20.76
C ASP A 129 2.96 7.86 19.50
N LEU A 130 2.31 7.95 18.30
CA LEU A 130 3.02 8.05 17.02
C LEU A 130 3.96 9.25 17.03
N LEU A 131 5.18 9.01 16.57
CA LEU A 131 6.22 10.02 16.48
C LEU A 131 6.04 10.87 15.23
N TYR A 132 5.50 12.06 15.40
CA TYR A 132 5.13 12.94 14.31
C TYR A 132 5.84 14.28 14.41
N SER A 133 6.41 14.73 13.28
CA SER A 133 7.00 16.07 13.16
C SER A 133 5.98 17.05 12.59
N HIS A 134 5.74 18.12 13.30
CA HIS A 134 4.80 19.14 12.85
C HIS A 134 5.41 20.56 12.94
N SER A 135 4.91 21.46 12.12
CA SER A 135 5.32 22.86 12.10
C SER A 135 4.86 23.60 13.36
N LEU A 136 5.67 24.54 13.79
CA LEU A 136 5.36 25.44 14.90
C LEU A 136 5.06 26.85 14.36
N ALA A 137 4.30 27.61 15.14
CA ALA A 137 4.09 29.02 14.83
C ALA A 137 5.43 29.77 14.81
N SER A 138 5.64 30.63 13.82
CA SER A 138 6.89 31.39 13.63
C SER A 138 7.24 32.26 14.86
N SER A 139 6.24 32.67 15.64
CA SER A 139 6.43 33.40 16.90
C SER A 139 7.14 32.60 17.99
N SER A 140 7.23 31.26 17.85
CA SER A 140 7.96 30.41 18.79
C SER A 140 9.49 30.48 18.62
N GLY A 141 9.98 31.05 17.53
CA GLY A 141 11.41 31.04 17.17
C GLY A 141 11.90 29.71 16.61
N TYR A 142 11.02 28.76 16.39
CA TYR A 142 11.31 27.43 15.81
C TYR A 142 10.41 27.16 14.62
N ILE A 143 10.87 26.28 13.73
CA ILE A 143 10.12 25.89 12.52
C ILE A 143 9.28 24.65 12.80
N TYR A 144 9.84 23.63 13.48
CA TYR A 144 9.16 22.36 13.72
C TYR A 144 9.60 21.72 15.05
N THR A 145 8.82 20.72 15.47
CA THR A 145 9.15 19.83 16.60
C THR A 145 8.66 18.42 16.29
N THR A 146 9.22 17.41 16.95
CA THR A 146 8.75 16.03 16.88
C THR A 146 8.20 15.60 18.22
N GLU A 147 6.96 15.14 18.27
CA GLU A 147 6.27 14.76 19.51
C GLU A 147 5.56 13.42 19.36
N ASN A 148 5.28 12.76 20.50
CA ASN A 148 4.43 11.58 20.55
C ASN A 148 2.97 12.01 20.50
N VAL A 149 2.41 12.04 19.30
CA VAL A 149 1.05 12.51 19.04
C VAL A 149 0.42 11.66 17.96
N GLY A 150 -0.88 11.46 18.08
CA GLY A 150 -1.59 10.68 17.09
C GLY A 150 -1.74 9.20 17.48
N GLU A 151 -2.76 8.61 16.89
CA GLU A 151 -3.09 7.21 17.03
C GLU A 151 -3.70 6.71 15.72
N MET A 152 -3.40 5.46 15.39
CA MET A 152 -3.93 4.77 14.22
C MET A 152 -4.28 3.33 14.58
N THR A 153 -5.36 2.83 14.00
CA THR A 153 -5.76 1.42 14.14
C THR A 153 -5.68 0.71 12.81
N ASN A 154 -5.22 -0.54 12.82
CA ASN A 154 -5.31 -1.47 11.70
C ASN A 154 -6.11 -2.69 12.11
N ARG A 155 -7.01 -3.16 11.24
CA ARG A 155 -7.80 -4.37 11.44
C ARG A 155 -7.81 -5.16 10.15
N GLY A 156 -7.64 -6.46 10.28
CA GLY A 156 -7.57 -7.29 9.09
C GLY A 156 -7.96 -8.72 9.33
N PHE A 157 -8.01 -9.42 8.21
CA PHE A 157 -8.28 -10.85 8.12
C PHE A 157 -7.30 -11.47 7.13
N GLU A 158 -6.75 -12.62 7.51
CA GLU A 158 -5.84 -13.39 6.67
C GLU A 158 -6.36 -14.81 6.53
N LEU A 159 -6.26 -15.38 5.34
CA LEU A 159 -6.67 -16.74 5.03
C LEU A 159 -5.57 -17.42 4.22
N SER A 160 -5.17 -18.60 4.65
CA SER A 160 -4.27 -19.48 3.91
C SER A 160 -4.91 -20.84 3.73
N ILE A 161 -4.93 -21.35 2.50
CA ILE A 161 -5.46 -22.67 2.15
C ILE A 161 -4.38 -23.42 1.39
N GLY A 162 -3.95 -24.56 1.90
CA GLY A 162 -3.07 -25.51 1.22
C GLY A 162 -3.81 -26.81 0.95
N ALA A 163 -3.81 -27.29 -0.27
CA ALA A 163 -4.48 -28.52 -0.64
C ALA A 163 -3.59 -29.43 -1.50
N THR A 164 -3.71 -30.73 -1.28
CA THR A 164 -3.12 -31.79 -2.14
C THR A 164 -4.26 -32.63 -2.73
N PRO A 165 -4.98 -32.12 -3.77
CA PRO A 165 -6.13 -32.83 -4.33
C PRO A 165 -5.78 -34.19 -4.88
N ILE A 166 -4.60 -34.32 -5.50
CA ILE A 166 -4.12 -35.57 -6.09
C ILE A 166 -2.80 -35.97 -5.46
N ARG A 167 -2.74 -37.18 -4.93
CA ARG A 167 -1.50 -37.81 -4.42
C ARG A 167 -1.53 -39.31 -4.71
N THR A 168 -0.88 -39.70 -5.79
CA THR A 168 -0.71 -41.06 -6.22
C THR A 168 0.78 -41.38 -6.41
N GLN A 169 1.12 -42.57 -6.85
CA GLN A 169 2.50 -42.93 -7.14
C GLN A 169 3.13 -42.09 -8.28
N ASP A 170 2.33 -41.77 -9.30
CA ASP A 170 2.78 -41.06 -10.50
C ASP A 170 2.44 -39.55 -10.47
N TRP A 171 1.38 -39.17 -9.77
CA TRP A 171 0.85 -37.81 -9.76
C TRP A 171 0.85 -37.20 -8.36
N THR A 172 1.35 -35.98 -8.25
CA THR A 172 1.15 -35.15 -7.07
C THR A 172 0.73 -33.76 -7.54
N TRP A 173 -0.39 -33.27 -6.99
CA TRP A 173 -0.88 -31.92 -7.27
C TRP A 173 -1.07 -31.17 -5.96
N ASN A 174 -0.34 -30.07 -5.77
CA ASN A 174 -0.47 -29.16 -4.64
C ASN A 174 -1.00 -27.82 -5.13
N VAL A 175 -1.88 -27.23 -4.37
CA VAL A 175 -2.43 -25.89 -4.61
C VAL A 175 -2.36 -25.13 -3.30
N ASN A 176 -1.87 -23.89 -3.36
CA ASN A 176 -1.90 -22.99 -2.22
C ASN A 176 -2.61 -21.69 -2.62
N PHE A 177 -3.40 -21.16 -1.71
CA PHE A 177 -4.10 -19.88 -1.85
C PHE A 177 -3.90 -19.07 -0.58
N ASN A 178 -3.65 -17.78 -0.73
CA ASN A 178 -3.65 -16.84 0.38
C ASN A 178 -4.43 -15.58 0.04
N LEU A 179 -5.06 -15.00 1.05
CA LEU A 179 -5.84 -13.77 0.99
C LEU A 179 -5.49 -12.93 2.22
N GLY A 180 -5.18 -11.67 2.01
CA GLY A 180 -5.05 -10.64 3.02
C GLY A 180 -6.07 -9.52 2.77
N MET A 181 -6.67 -9.04 3.84
CA MET A 181 -7.54 -7.87 3.85
C MET A 181 -7.19 -7.06 5.10
N ASP A 182 -6.83 -5.81 4.93
CA ASP A 182 -6.61 -4.91 6.06
C ASP A 182 -7.24 -3.53 5.83
N ARG A 183 -7.49 -2.84 6.91
CA ARG A 183 -8.04 -1.49 6.93
C ARG A 183 -7.36 -0.72 8.04
N ASN A 184 -6.73 0.37 7.66
CA ASN A 184 -6.20 1.32 8.63
C ASN A 184 -7.14 2.52 8.79
N LYS A 185 -7.11 3.12 9.97
CA LYS A 185 -7.83 4.34 10.31
C LYS A 185 -7.02 5.19 11.27
N ILE A 186 -6.93 6.47 10.97
CA ILE A 186 -6.41 7.47 11.89
C ILE A 186 -7.49 7.74 12.94
N THR A 187 -7.15 7.59 14.23
CA THR A 187 -8.09 7.80 15.33
C THR A 187 -7.80 9.04 16.15
N LYS A 188 -6.56 9.57 16.06
CA LYS A 188 -6.15 10.79 16.73
C LYS A 188 -5.03 11.51 15.98
N LEU A 189 -5.11 12.83 15.94
CA LEU A 189 -4.09 13.72 15.39
C LEU A 189 -3.57 14.69 16.45
N TYR A 190 -2.44 15.37 16.13
CA TYR A 190 -1.87 16.42 16.95
C TYR A 190 -2.87 17.58 17.14
N GLY A 191 -2.83 18.23 18.31
CA GLY A 191 -3.55 19.48 18.58
C GLY A 191 -5.08 19.36 18.64
N ASN A 192 -5.63 18.13 18.69
CA ASN A 192 -7.07 17.85 18.62
C ASN A 192 -7.74 18.43 17.36
N VAL A 193 -7.01 18.47 16.26
CA VAL A 193 -7.55 18.83 14.95
C VAL A 193 -8.15 17.60 14.27
N ASP A 194 -9.14 17.84 13.39
CA ASP A 194 -9.79 16.75 12.65
C ASP A 194 -9.00 16.32 11.42
N HIS A 195 -8.08 17.18 10.95
CA HIS A 195 -7.27 16.91 9.77
C HIS A 195 -5.94 17.68 9.79
N ILE A 196 -4.98 17.17 9.00
CA ILE A 196 -3.70 17.83 8.70
C ILE A 196 -3.45 17.67 7.19
N TYR A 197 -3.33 18.78 6.48
CA TYR A 197 -3.03 18.79 5.06
C TYR A 197 -1.53 18.61 4.80
N ASN A 198 -1.21 17.86 3.75
CA ASN A 198 0.15 17.69 3.25
C ASN A 198 0.44 18.77 2.17
N GLY A 199 0.55 20.04 2.59
CA GLY A 199 0.67 21.18 1.67
C GLY A 199 -0.64 21.51 0.95
N ASP A 200 -0.60 22.55 0.10
CA ASP A 200 -1.82 23.17 -0.43
C ASP A 200 -2.53 22.33 -1.52
N ASN A 201 -1.79 21.52 -2.29
CA ASN A 201 -2.33 20.85 -3.47
C ASN A 201 -1.99 19.35 -3.59
N ASN A 202 -1.53 18.70 -2.52
CA ASN A 202 -1.21 17.29 -2.57
C ASN A 202 -2.47 16.42 -2.48
N ARG A 203 -2.65 15.53 -3.46
CA ARG A 203 -3.77 14.57 -3.49
C ARG A 203 -3.63 13.43 -2.48
N THR A 204 -2.42 13.20 -1.95
CA THR A 204 -2.09 12.12 -1.01
C THR A 204 -1.28 12.63 0.16
N GLY A 205 -1.20 11.82 1.23
CA GLY A 205 -0.45 12.18 2.42
C GLY A 205 -1.19 13.12 3.38
N ASN A 206 -2.43 13.48 3.08
CA ASN A 206 -3.30 14.23 3.98
C ASN A 206 -3.82 13.30 5.08
N LEU A 207 -3.94 13.80 6.29
CA LEU A 207 -4.37 13.03 7.45
C LEU A 207 -5.75 13.51 7.90
N PHE A 208 -6.72 12.59 7.96
CA PHE A 208 -8.07 12.86 8.43
C PHE A 208 -8.47 11.84 9.49
N ILE A 209 -9.05 12.29 10.59
CA ILE A 209 -9.60 11.38 11.60
C ILE A 209 -10.73 10.55 10.97
N GLY A 210 -10.66 9.24 11.15
CA GLY A 210 -11.65 8.31 10.60
C GLY A 210 -11.30 7.74 9.22
N GLU A 211 -10.34 8.31 8.51
CA GLU A 211 -9.91 7.91 7.19
C GLU A 211 -8.60 7.08 7.23
N SER A 212 -8.28 6.45 6.11
CA SER A 212 -7.01 5.75 5.89
C SER A 212 -5.84 6.72 5.86
N LEU A 213 -4.67 6.28 6.33
CA LEU A 213 -3.41 7.00 6.11
C LEU A 213 -3.12 7.24 4.63
N ASN A 214 -3.54 6.31 3.77
CA ASN A 214 -3.38 6.36 2.32
C ASN A 214 -4.72 6.73 1.67
N ASN A 215 -5.20 7.96 1.91
CA ASN A 215 -6.44 8.47 1.33
C ASN A 215 -6.17 9.34 0.09
N LEU A 216 -7.20 9.48 -0.73
CA LEU A 216 -7.24 10.39 -1.87
C LEU A 216 -8.03 11.64 -1.48
N TYR A 217 -7.37 12.80 -1.48
CA TYR A 217 -7.96 14.09 -1.20
C TYR A 217 -7.73 15.04 -2.36
N CYS A 218 -8.76 15.28 -3.15
CA CYS A 218 -8.66 16.11 -4.35
C CYS A 218 -10.04 16.64 -4.77
N LEU A 219 -10.06 17.47 -5.81
CA LEU A 219 -11.28 17.91 -6.46
C LEU A 219 -11.97 16.72 -7.15
N LYS A 220 -13.29 16.69 -7.10
CA LYS A 220 -14.08 15.68 -7.81
C LYS A 220 -14.39 16.18 -9.23
N ALA A 221 -13.95 15.43 -10.23
CA ALA A 221 -14.23 15.76 -11.62
C ALA A 221 -15.74 15.70 -11.92
N GLY A 222 -16.30 16.78 -12.48
CA GLY A 222 -17.68 16.84 -12.97
C GLY A 222 -17.83 16.22 -14.35
N GLY A 223 -16.83 16.39 -15.21
CA GLY A 223 -16.85 15.89 -16.58
C GLY A 223 -16.21 16.84 -17.58
N ILE A 224 -16.57 16.68 -18.85
CA ILE A 224 -16.19 17.60 -19.93
C ILE A 224 -17.36 18.57 -20.18
N ALA A 225 -17.05 19.87 -20.25
CA ALA A 225 -18.01 20.92 -20.48
C ALA A 225 -18.61 20.82 -21.89
N ASN A 226 -19.93 20.68 -21.96
CA ASN A 226 -20.69 20.52 -23.18
C ASN A 226 -21.98 21.35 -23.13
N GLU A 227 -22.68 21.50 -24.26
CA GLU A 227 -23.94 22.23 -24.34
C GLU A 227 -25.05 21.61 -23.46
N TRP A 228 -25.05 20.25 -23.31
CA TRP A 228 -26.09 19.56 -22.54
C TRP A 228 -25.91 19.62 -21.02
N ASN A 229 -24.74 19.98 -20.52
CA ASN A 229 -24.45 20.11 -19.09
C ASN A 229 -24.04 21.53 -18.68
N ARG A 230 -24.44 22.54 -19.44
CA ARG A 230 -24.11 23.97 -19.20
C ARG A 230 -24.41 24.42 -17.78
N SER A 231 -25.50 23.99 -17.19
CA SER A 231 -25.89 24.34 -15.82
C SER A 231 -24.89 23.93 -14.74
N GLU A 232 -23.98 22.99 -15.04
CA GLU A 232 -23.01 22.49 -14.10
C GLU A 232 -21.69 23.28 -14.12
N TRP A 233 -21.39 23.99 -15.21
CA TRP A 233 -20.09 24.64 -15.42
C TRP A 233 -20.16 26.10 -15.91
N GLU A 234 -21.25 26.53 -16.58
CA GLU A 234 -21.35 27.86 -17.13
C GLU A 234 -21.34 28.91 -16.02
N GLY A 235 -20.50 29.94 -16.19
CA GLY A 235 -20.33 31.01 -15.21
C GLY A 235 -19.37 30.68 -14.08
N LYS A 236 -18.98 29.42 -13.91
CA LYS A 236 -18.02 29.00 -12.89
C LYS A 236 -16.59 29.20 -13.32
N THR A 237 -15.69 29.32 -12.35
CA THR A 237 -14.26 29.36 -12.57
C THR A 237 -13.59 28.10 -11.99
N PHE A 238 -12.51 27.69 -12.63
CA PHE A 238 -11.68 26.60 -12.15
C PHE A 238 -10.20 26.99 -12.21
N ASN A 239 -9.52 26.95 -11.06
CA ASN A 239 -8.16 27.48 -10.93
C ASN A 239 -8.01 28.93 -11.46
N GLY A 240 -9.01 29.79 -11.15
CA GLY A 240 -9.03 31.19 -11.55
C GLY A 240 -9.34 31.46 -13.02
N ARG A 241 -9.84 30.47 -13.78
CA ARG A 241 -10.21 30.59 -15.18
C ARG A 241 -11.65 30.22 -15.43
N THR A 242 -12.29 30.92 -16.33
CA THR A 242 -13.66 30.58 -16.78
C THR A 242 -13.61 29.28 -17.61
N ILE A 243 -14.48 28.35 -17.27
CA ILE A 243 -14.65 27.07 -17.96
C ILE A 243 -15.33 27.34 -19.29
N GLY A 244 -14.80 26.75 -20.36
CA GLY A 244 -15.35 26.81 -21.72
C GLY A 244 -15.69 25.42 -22.27
N LEU A 245 -16.42 25.41 -23.40
CA LEU A 245 -16.75 24.15 -24.09
C LEU A 245 -15.51 23.29 -24.35
N GLY A 246 -15.61 22.02 -23.99
CA GLY A 246 -14.53 21.04 -24.14
C GLY A 246 -13.53 21.04 -22.99
N ASP A 247 -13.63 21.91 -22.00
CA ASP A 247 -12.76 21.89 -20.84
C ASP A 247 -13.19 20.81 -19.85
N LEU A 248 -12.25 20.27 -19.08
CA LEU A 248 -12.54 19.50 -17.90
C LEU A 248 -13.01 20.50 -16.82
N TYR A 249 -14.10 20.19 -16.13
CA TYR A 249 -14.53 20.94 -14.94
C TYR A 249 -14.58 20.05 -13.71
N ALA A 250 -14.35 20.63 -12.56
CA ALA A 250 -14.58 19.99 -11.28
C ALA A 250 -15.87 20.48 -10.65
N LEU A 251 -16.41 19.72 -9.72
CA LEU A 251 -17.63 20.07 -9.00
C LEU A 251 -17.29 21.10 -7.94
N ASP A 252 -18.09 22.15 -7.91
CA ASP A 252 -18.15 23.12 -6.83
C ASP A 252 -19.07 22.53 -5.75
N VAL A 253 -18.48 22.14 -4.63
CA VAL A 253 -19.16 21.42 -3.53
C VAL A 253 -19.12 22.19 -2.22
N SER A 254 -18.25 23.22 -2.11
CA SER A 254 -18.02 23.99 -0.90
C SER A 254 -17.38 25.34 -1.26
N GLY A 255 -17.42 26.27 -0.33
CA GLY A 255 -16.71 27.55 -0.34
C GLY A 255 -16.20 27.88 1.05
N PRO A 256 -15.72 29.09 1.31
CA PRO A 256 -15.19 29.51 2.61
C PRO A 256 -16.16 29.34 3.78
N ASP A 257 -17.47 29.37 3.52
CA ASP A 257 -18.54 29.17 4.49
C ASP A 257 -19.16 27.76 4.48
N GLY A 258 -18.57 26.84 3.66
CA GLY A 258 -19.05 25.48 3.50
C GLY A 258 -20.21 25.33 2.50
N ILE A 259 -20.52 26.36 1.72
CA ILE A 259 -21.58 26.39 0.70
C ILE A 259 -20.93 26.62 -0.67
N PRO A 260 -21.38 25.96 -1.76
CA PRO A 260 -20.90 26.23 -3.11
C PRO A 260 -21.03 27.71 -3.48
N ASP A 261 -19.99 28.31 -4.09
CA ASP A 261 -19.86 29.73 -4.36
C ASP A 261 -19.54 30.08 -5.81
N ASP A 262 -19.71 29.12 -6.73
CA ASP A 262 -19.39 29.20 -8.16
C ASP A 262 -17.89 29.35 -8.48
N VAL A 263 -17.01 29.15 -7.47
CA VAL A 263 -15.56 29.16 -7.61
C VAL A 263 -15.01 27.80 -7.21
N VAL A 264 -14.43 27.05 -8.14
CA VAL A 264 -13.78 25.77 -7.84
C VAL A 264 -12.34 26.03 -7.41
N ASP A 265 -12.06 25.77 -6.14
CA ASP A 265 -10.75 26.00 -5.54
C ASP A 265 -10.40 24.93 -4.45
N SER A 266 -9.53 25.28 -3.51
CA SER A 266 -9.11 24.37 -2.45
C SER A 266 -10.22 23.99 -1.46
N TYR A 267 -11.28 24.78 -1.32
CA TYR A 267 -12.43 24.47 -0.47
C TYR A 267 -13.28 23.32 -1.01
N ASP A 268 -13.23 23.06 -2.32
CA ASP A 268 -13.98 21.98 -2.99
C ASP A 268 -13.28 20.62 -2.92
N ARG A 269 -12.12 20.54 -2.29
CA ARG A 269 -11.40 19.25 -2.13
C ARG A 269 -12.12 18.38 -1.13
N VAL A 270 -12.28 17.12 -1.48
CA VAL A 270 -12.97 16.12 -0.67
C VAL A 270 -12.13 14.84 -0.52
N CYS A 271 -12.31 14.17 0.62
CA CYS A 271 -11.73 12.85 0.82
C CYS A 271 -12.56 11.81 0.06
N LEU A 272 -11.95 11.21 -0.95
CA LEU A 272 -12.58 10.20 -1.83
C LEU A 272 -12.32 8.76 -1.37
N GLY A 273 -11.84 8.60 -0.14
CA GLY A 273 -11.60 7.31 0.51
C GLY A 273 -10.21 6.74 0.27
N SER A 274 -10.01 5.51 0.73
CA SER A 274 -8.72 4.83 0.71
C SER A 274 -8.27 4.48 -0.71
N MET A 275 -6.96 4.60 -0.95
CA MET A 275 -6.27 4.08 -2.12
C MET A 275 -5.78 2.63 -1.92
N ASP A 276 -5.80 2.13 -0.69
CA ASP A 276 -5.36 0.78 -0.36
C ASP A 276 -6.22 -0.29 -1.04
N PRO A 277 -5.65 -1.44 -1.42
CA PRO A 277 -6.42 -2.54 -1.95
C PRO A 277 -7.42 -3.08 -0.91
N LYS A 278 -8.57 -3.54 -1.37
CA LYS A 278 -9.59 -4.18 -0.54
C LYS A 278 -9.21 -5.59 -0.17
N ALA A 279 -8.50 -6.29 -1.05
CA ALA A 279 -7.99 -7.63 -0.88
C ALA A 279 -6.76 -7.84 -1.75
N TYR A 280 -5.81 -8.60 -1.25
CA TYR A 280 -4.59 -8.97 -1.98
C TYR A 280 -4.12 -10.36 -1.56
N GLY A 281 -3.29 -10.96 -2.38
CA GLY A 281 -2.75 -12.27 -2.08
C GLY A 281 -2.14 -12.96 -3.28
N GLY A 282 -2.14 -14.29 -3.23
CA GLY A 282 -1.62 -15.11 -4.31
C GLY A 282 -2.19 -16.50 -4.30
N PHE A 283 -1.95 -17.21 -5.37
CA PHE A 283 -2.13 -18.65 -5.41
C PHE A 283 -1.02 -19.30 -6.20
N SER A 284 -0.67 -20.53 -5.82
CA SER A 284 0.32 -21.31 -6.53
C SER A 284 -0.20 -22.72 -6.81
N THR A 285 0.30 -23.31 -7.87
CA THR A 285 0.02 -24.70 -8.22
C THR A 285 1.30 -25.43 -8.57
N ASP A 286 1.46 -26.62 -8.01
CA ASP A 286 2.57 -27.53 -8.26
C ASP A 286 2.02 -28.87 -8.73
N LEU A 287 2.22 -29.19 -10.00
CA LEU A 287 1.77 -30.44 -10.59
C LEU A 287 2.98 -31.28 -11.01
N THR A 288 3.15 -32.42 -10.37
CA THR A 288 4.21 -33.38 -10.69
C THR A 288 3.63 -34.64 -11.31
N TRP A 289 4.21 -35.07 -12.43
CA TRP A 289 3.90 -36.31 -13.12
C TRP A 289 5.18 -37.02 -13.56
N LYS A 290 5.47 -38.19 -12.98
CA LYS A 290 6.61 -39.04 -13.37
C LYS A 290 7.94 -38.27 -13.56
N GLY A 291 8.22 -37.32 -12.64
CA GLY A 291 9.42 -36.47 -12.69
C GLY A 291 9.27 -35.15 -13.46
N LEU A 292 8.24 -34.97 -14.25
CA LEU A 292 7.89 -33.66 -14.81
C LEU A 292 7.14 -32.84 -13.77
N THR A 293 7.63 -31.66 -13.46
CA THR A 293 6.98 -30.74 -12.49
C THR A 293 6.71 -29.40 -13.14
N LEU A 294 5.46 -28.99 -13.10
CA LEU A 294 5.00 -27.65 -13.44
C LEU A 294 4.69 -26.88 -12.15
N ASN A 295 5.32 -25.73 -11.96
CA ASN A 295 5.01 -24.79 -10.89
C ASN A 295 4.56 -23.48 -11.52
N ALA A 296 3.47 -22.90 -11.01
CA ALA A 296 3.00 -21.56 -11.39
C ALA A 296 2.61 -20.79 -10.13
N ILE A 297 3.06 -19.53 -10.05
CA ILE A 297 2.79 -18.62 -8.92
C ILE A 297 2.12 -17.38 -9.47
N PHE A 298 0.94 -17.11 -8.92
CA PHE A 298 0.14 -15.93 -9.24
C PHE A 298 0.06 -15.00 -8.04
N THR A 299 0.10 -13.69 -8.28
CA THR A 299 -0.21 -12.64 -7.32
C THR A 299 -1.39 -11.81 -7.80
N TYR A 300 -2.18 -11.29 -6.89
CA TYR A 300 -3.33 -10.44 -7.22
C TYR A 300 -3.55 -9.34 -6.19
N SER A 301 -4.14 -8.25 -6.67
CA SER A 301 -4.64 -7.14 -5.85
C SER A 301 -5.97 -6.67 -6.40
N ILE A 302 -6.92 -6.33 -5.52
CA ILE A 302 -8.29 -5.95 -5.90
C ILE A 302 -8.73 -4.75 -5.08
N GLY A 303 -9.31 -3.75 -5.74
CA GLY A 303 -9.95 -2.58 -5.11
C GLY A 303 -8.98 -1.46 -4.75
N GLY A 304 -7.70 -1.58 -5.12
CA GLY A 304 -6.73 -0.51 -4.97
C GLY A 304 -6.89 0.61 -6.01
N ARG A 305 -6.35 1.77 -5.69
CA ARG A 305 -6.26 2.93 -6.58
C ARG A 305 -4.84 3.44 -6.63
N VAL A 306 -4.48 4.07 -7.73
CA VAL A 306 -3.16 4.68 -7.91
C VAL A 306 -3.26 5.94 -8.76
N ILE A 307 -2.44 6.90 -8.44
CA ILE A 307 -2.21 8.09 -9.27
C ILE A 307 -1.00 7.80 -10.14
N SER A 308 -1.23 7.67 -11.45
CA SER A 308 -0.16 7.41 -12.40
C SER A 308 0.40 8.73 -12.94
N GLY A 309 1.50 9.21 -12.33
CA GLY A 309 2.17 10.43 -12.78
C GLY A 309 2.72 10.30 -14.20
N TYR A 310 3.19 9.11 -14.58
CA TYR A 310 3.62 8.83 -15.94
C TYR A 310 2.47 8.95 -16.95
N TYR A 311 1.35 8.27 -16.71
CA TYR A 311 0.20 8.36 -17.59
C TYR A 311 -0.39 9.77 -17.62
N GLU A 312 -0.50 10.43 -16.47
CA GLU A 312 -0.93 11.83 -16.40
C GLU A 312 -0.04 12.73 -17.26
N SER A 313 1.27 12.55 -17.23
CA SER A 313 2.19 13.34 -18.08
C SER A 313 1.93 13.13 -19.56
N LEU A 314 1.59 11.91 -19.98
CA LEU A 314 1.31 11.58 -21.39
C LEU A 314 -0.04 12.10 -21.89
N ILE A 315 -1.05 12.19 -21.01
CA ILE A 315 -2.38 12.72 -21.35
C ILE A 315 -2.52 14.21 -21.09
N SER A 316 -1.59 14.79 -20.33
CA SER A 316 -1.53 16.22 -20.04
C SER A 316 -0.59 16.97 -20.98
N SER A 317 0.05 16.29 -21.93
CA SER A 317 1.09 16.89 -22.75
C SER A 317 0.55 18.04 -23.59
N VAL A 318 1.18 19.18 -23.41
CA VAL A 318 0.97 20.41 -24.17
C VAL A 318 2.26 20.70 -24.94
N GLY A 319 2.16 21.13 -26.18
CA GLY A 319 3.32 21.48 -26.98
C GLY A 319 3.96 20.31 -27.72
N MET A 320 5.30 20.22 -27.73
CA MET A 320 6.07 19.27 -28.55
C MET A 320 6.41 17.94 -27.85
N SER A 321 5.87 17.67 -26.67
CA SER A 321 6.09 16.40 -25.97
C SER A 321 5.30 15.27 -26.60
N ASN A 322 5.84 14.05 -26.52
CA ASN A 322 5.10 12.86 -26.90
C ASN A 322 3.87 12.69 -26.02
N ALA A 323 2.77 12.25 -26.60
CA ALA A 323 1.50 12.08 -25.95
C ALA A 323 0.97 10.65 -26.11
N SER A 324 0.08 10.24 -25.24
CA SER A 324 -0.64 8.97 -25.39
C SER A 324 -1.56 8.99 -26.61
N PRO A 325 -1.67 7.88 -27.37
CA PRO A 325 -2.70 7.73 -28.40
C PRO A 325 -4.13 7.89 -27.88
N ASP A 326 -4.35 7.71 -26.57
CA ASP A 326 -5.65 7.91 -25.92
C ASP A 326 -6.19 9.33 -26.13
N LEU A 327 -5.31 10.31 -26.32
CA LEU A 327 -5.69 11.70 -26.62
C LEU A 327 -6.30 11.91 -28.01
N LEU A 328 -6.34 10.89 -28.87
CA LEU A 328 -7.14 10.93 -30.09
C LEU A 328 -8.64 10.99 -29.79
N ASP A 329 -9.06 10.49 -28.60
CA ASP A 329 -10.42 10.66 -28.05
C ASP A 329 -10.53 11.96 -27.22
N SER A 330 -9.99 13.06 -27.72
CA SER A 330 -10.17 14.39 -27.14
C SER A 330 -11.44 15.06 -27.67
N TRP A 331 -12.02 15.92 -26.86
CA TRP A 331 -13.21 16.67 -27.23
C TRP A 331 -12.96 17.55 -28.46
N SER A 332 -13.91 17.52 -29.36
CA SER A 332 -14.05 18.46 -30.48
C SER A 332 -15.52 18.69 -30.76
N PRO A 333 -15.91 19.68 -31.58
CA PRO A 333 -17.31 19.87 -31.96
C PRO A 333 -17.93 18.64 -32.64
N GLU A 334 -17.11 17.77 -33.27
CA GLU A 334 -17.51 16.51 -33.91
C GLU A 334 -17.47 15.33 -32.94
N ASN A 335 -16.79 15.45 -31.79
CA ASN A 335 -16.64 14.41 -30.77
C ASN A 335 -16.95 14.96 -29.37
N THR A 336 -18.19 15.35 -29.15
CA THR A 336 -18.63 15.95 -27.87
C THR A 336 -18.74 14.93 -26.73
N GLY A 337 -18.79 13.65 -27.03
CA GLY A 337 -18.81 12.54 -26.06
C GLY A 337 -17.44 12.08 -25.59
N ALA A 338 -16.36 12.77 -25.97
CA ALA A 338 -14.99 12.39 -25.68
C ALA A 338 -14.69 12.25 -24.18
N TYR A 339 -13.76 11.35 -23.86
CA TYR A 339 -13.28 11.17 -22.50
C TYR A 339 -12.27 12.24 -22.07
N PHE A 340 -11.44 12.72 -22.99
CA PHE A 340 -10.42 13.74 -22.72
C PHE A 340 -10.90 15.14 -23.10
N PRO A 341 -10.46 16.20 -22.39
CA PRO A 341 -10.80 17.56 -22.73
C PRO A 341 -10.23 17.96 -24.10
N ARG A 342 -10.71 19.10 -24.61
CA ARG A 342 -10.17 19.68 -25.83
C ARG A 342 -8.66 19.92 -25.71
N ARG A 343 -7.94 19.74 -26.80
CA ARG A 343 -6.50 19.99 -26.83
C ARG A 343 -6.21 21.46 -27.10
N MET A 344 -5.22 21.99 -26.38
CA MET A 344 -4.75 23.33 -26.60
C MET A 344 -3.25 23.35 -26.83
N PHE A 345 -2.81 24.15 -27.78
CA PHE A 345 -1.40 24.42 -28.01
C PHE A 345 -0.99 25.63 -27.16
N ASN A 346 0.08 25.47 -26.38
CA ASN A 346 0.69 26.53 -25.58
C ASN A 346 -0.29 27.30 -24.67
N ALA A 347 -0.90 26.61 -23.75
CA ALA A 347 -1.75 27.22 -22.75
C ALA A 347 -0.90 27.72 -21.59
N ASP A 348 -0.61 29.01 -21.53
CA ASP A 348 0.08 29.67 -20.41
C ASP A 348 -0.55 29.29 -19.09
N GLY A 349 0.20 28.53 -18.24
CA GLY A 349 -0.27 28.05 -16.96
C GLY A 349 -1.42 27.03 -16.99
N TYR A 350 -1.74 26.47 -18.16
CA TYR A 350 -2.67 25.36 -18.31
C TYR A 350 -1.91 24.04 -18.13
N SER A 351 -1.46 23.78 -16.95
CA SER A 351 -1.15 22.42 -16.55
C SER A 351 -2.43 21.63 -16.71
N ALA A 352 -2.66 21.18 -17.91
CA ALA A 352 -3.63 20.19 -18.30
C ALA A 352 -4.97 20.24 -17.55
N TYR A 353 -5.64 21.36 -17.62
CA TYR A 353 -7.07 21.39 -17.29
C TYR A 353 -7.41 20.83 -15.91
N GLY A 354 -6.55 21.04 -14.92
CA GLY A 354 -6.79 20.53 -13.58
C GLY A 354 -6.76 19.02 -13.45
N ALA A 355 -6.30 18.29 -14.48
CA ALA A 355 -6.18 16.83 -14.39
C ALA A 355 -5.40 16.40 -13.14
N GLY A 356 -4.32 17.13 -12.83
CA GLY A 356 -3.50 16.89 -11.64
C GLY A 356 -4.19 17.15 -10.31
N ASP A 357 -5.31 17.87 -10.28
CA ASP A 357 -6.03 18.22 -9.06
C ASP A 357 -7.33 17.44 -8.87
N THR A 358 -7.75 16.67 -9.86
CA THR A 358 -9.00 15.92 -9.82
C THR A 358 -8.80 14.42 -9.70
N ASP A 359 -9.88 13.70 -9.40
CA ASP A 359 -9.91 12.24 -9.39
C ASP A 359 -10.06 11.61 -10.80
N ARG A 360 -10.17 12.44 -11.86
CA ARG A 360 -10.49 11.99 -13.23
C ARG A 360 -9.57 10.90 -13.74
N TYR A 361 -8.28 11.00 -13.43
CA TYR A 361 -7.26 10.08 -13.94
C TYR A 361 -6.68 9.18 -12.85
N VAL A 362 -7.32 9.12 -11.69
CA VAL A 362 -7.01 8.12 -10.69
C VAL A 362 -7.44 6.75 -11.21
N GLN A 363 -6.48 5.86 -11.32
CA GLN A 363 -6.69 4.54 -11.91
C GLN A 363 -6.91 3.47 -10.87
N LYS A 364 -7.62 2.40 -11.26
CA LYS A 364 -7.67 1.16 -10.48
C LYS A 364 -6.34 0.42 -10.63
N SER A 365 -5.78 -0.02 -9.52
CA SER A 365 -4.56 -0.85 -9.49
C SER A 365 -4.88 -2.35 -9.38
N ASP A 366 -6.08 -2.76 -9.75
CA ASP A 366 -6.46 -4.17 -9.78
C ASP A 366 -5.58 -4.94 -10.77
N PHE A 367 -5.05 -6.08 -10.36
CA PHE A 367 -4.29 -6.95 -11.25
C PHE A 367 -4.35 -8.43 -10.84
N LEU A 368 -4.07 -9.27 -11.83
CA LEU A 368 -3.68 -10.67 -11.69
C LEU A 368 -2.39 -10.88 -12.48
N LYS A 369 -1.33 -11.30 -11.81
CA LYS A 369 0.01 -11.47 -12.38
C LYS A 369 0.47 -12.93 -12.27
N LEU A 370 0.91 -13.53 -13.37
CA LEU A 370 1.70 -14.75 -13.33
C LEU A 370 3.16 -14.36 -13.10
N SER A 371 3.54 -14.38 -11.80
CA SER A 371 4.84 -13.89 -11.34
C SER A 371 5.96 -14.86 -11.67
N ASN A 372 5.68 -16.16 -11.60
CA ASN A 372 6.66 -17.20 -11.92
C ASN A 372 5.98 -18.41 -12.57
N LEU A 373 6.62 -18.94 -13.60
CA LEU A 373 6.26 -20.21 -14.24
C LEU A 373 7.53 -21.05 -14.37
N SER A 374 7.54 -22.24 -13.79
CA SER A 374 8.67 -23.16 -13.88
C SER A 374 8.22 -24.52 -14.37
N LEU A 375 8.93 -25.05 -15.35
CA LEU A 375 8.79 -26.41 -15.83
C LEU A 375 10.11 -27.14 -15.63
N SER A 376 10.10 -28.28 -14.94
CA SER A 376 11.31 -29.04 -14.73
C SER A 376 11.09 -30.52 -14.90
N TYR A 377 12.14 -31.23 -15.34
CA TYR A 377 12.14 -32.67 -15.46
C TYR A 377 13.31 -33.28 -14.69
N THR A 378 12.99 -34.13 -13.75
CA THR A 378 13.97 -34.92 -13.00
C THR A 378 14.05 -36.31 -13.63
N PHE A 379 15.23 -36.67 -14.09
CA PHE A 379 15.45 -37.93 -14.79
C PHE A 379 15.36 -39.13 -13.82
N PRO A 380 14.73 -40.23 -14.25
CA PRO A 380 14.55 -41.41 -13.39
C PRO A 380 15.86 -42.15 -13.14
N LYS A 381 15.98 -42.79 -11.97
CA LYS A 381 17.21 -43.46 -11.50
C LYS A 381 17.76 -44.52 -12.44
N ASN A 382 16.90 -45.23 -13.22
CA ASN A 382 17.31 -46.21 -14.18
C ASN A 382 18.15 -45.65 -15.35
N ILE A 383 17.90 -44.39 -15.72
CA ILE A 383 18.70 -43.66 -16.72
C ILE A 383 19.97 -43.14 -16.06
N LEU A 384 19.87 -42.55 -14.87
CA LEU A 384 20.97 -41.92 -14.16
C LEU A 384 22.10 -42.89 -13.83
N ARG A 385 21.77 -44.13 -13.44
CA ARG A 385 22.76 -45.20 -13.18
C ARG A 385 23.64 -45.51 -14.38
N LYS A 386 23.10 -45.38 -15.62
CA LYS A 386 23.86 -45.65 -16.85
C LYS A 386 24.91 -44.59 -17.14
N ILE A 387 24.66 -43.35 -16.67
CA ILE A 387 25.54 -42.19 -16.89
C ILE A 387 26.30 -41.78 -15.62
N ARG A 388 26.20 -42.60 -14.54
CA ARG A 388 26.86 -42.39 -13.24
C ARG A 388 26.52 -41.05 -12.57
N PHE A 389 25.27 -40.63 -12.65
CA PHE A 389 24.75 -39.53 -11.90
C PHE A 389 23.79 -40.00 -10.81
N ASP A 390 23.82 -39.33 -9.63
CA ASP A 390 22.84 -39.56 -8.56
C ASP A 390 21.57 -38.80 -8.81
N ASN A 391 21.67 -37.55 -9.35
CA ASN A 391 20.54 -36.73 -9.71
C ASN A 391 20.85 -35.91 -10.98
N LEU A 392 19.85 -35.73 -11.82
CA LEU A 392 19.90 -34.86 -12.99
C LEU A 392 18.52 -34.20 -13.16
N ARG A 393 18.48 -32.88 -13.18
CA ARG A 393 17.28 -32.08 -13.37
C ARG A 393 17.53 -31.00 -14.43
N LEU A 394 16.70 -30.99 -15.44
CA LEU A 394 16.61 -29.90 -16.41
C LEU A 394 15.43 -29.00 -16.00
N TYR A 395 15.59 -27.70 -16.04
CA TYR A 395 14.50 -26.78 -15.73
C TYR A 395 14.51 -25.56 -16.64
N PHE A 396 13.30 -25.06 -16.85
CA PHE A 396 12.99 -23.76 -17.47
C PHE A 396 12.18 -22.94 -16.49
N THR A 397 12.54 -21.67 -16.30
CA THR A 397 11.80 -20.73 -15.46
C THR A 397 11.57 -19.43 -16.22
N ALA A 398 10.36 -18.94 -16.15
CA ALA A 398 9.96 -17.63 -16.68
C ALA A 398 9.44 -16.75 -15.53
N GLY A 399 10.03 -15.57 -15.38
CA GLY A 399 9.61 -14.54 -14.41
C GLY A 399 8.81 -13.45 -15.07
N ASN A 400 7.81 -12.90 -14.35
CA ASN A 400 6.92 -11.81 -14.82
C ASN A 400 6.28 -12.13 -16.17
N VAL A 401 5.63 -13.29 -16.29
CA VAL A 401 5.17 -13.86 -17.57
C VAL A 401 4.11 -12.97 -18.21
N PHE A 402 3.08 -12.60 -17.44
CA PHE A 402 2.07 -11.64 -17.86
C PHE A 402 1.37 -11.01 -16.64
N THR A 403 0.77 -9.84 -16.88
CA THR A 403 -0.11 -9.15 -15.93
C THR A 403 -1.41 -8.79 -16.63
N ILE A 404 -2.54 -9.21 -16.05
CA ILE A 404 -3.89 -8.82 -16.49
C ILE A 404 -4.31 -7.64 -15.62
N THR A 405 -4.47 -6.47 -16.22
CA THR A 405 -4.84 -5.23 -15.52
C THR A 405 -5.48 -4.25 -16.51
N LYS A 406 -6.22 -3.27 -15.98
CA LYS A 406 -6.69 -2.09 -16.73
C LYS A 406 -5.83 -0.85 -16.48
N TYR A 407 -4.83 -1.00 -15.62
CA TYR A 407 -3.89 0.08 -15.31
C TYR A 407 -3.07 0.47 -16.55
N LYS A 408 -2.96 1.76 -16.81
CA LYS A 408 -2.25 2.33 -17.98
C LYS A 408 -0.88 2.90 -17.62
N GLY A 409 -0.17 2.25 -16.70
CA GLY A 409 1.21 2.54 -16.33
C GLY A 409 2.11 1.33 -16.59
N TYR A 410 3.32 1.34 -16.05
CA TYR A 410 4.28 0.26 -16.25
C TYR A 410 3.92 -1.02 -15.49
N ASP A 411 3.62 -0.89 -14.19
CA ASP A 411 3.27 -2.03 -13.33
C ASP A 411 2.31 -1.58 -12.22
N PRO A 412 1.10 -2.16 -12.12
CA PRO A 412 0.12 -1.79 -11.10
C PRO A 412 0.55 -2.13 -9.67
N GLU A 413 1.51 -3.03 -9.49
CA GLU A 413 2.03 -3.47 -8.20
C GLU A 413 2.96 -2.40 -7.57
N TRP A 414 3.73 -1.73 -8.40
CA TRP A 414 4.69 -0.72 -7.95
C TRP A 414 4.16 0.72 -8.07
N GLY A 415 3.05 0.92 -8.79
CA GLY A 415 2.68 2.24 -9.27
C GLY A 415 3.72 2.76 -10.26
N ASP A 416 3.61 4.01 -10.64
CA ASP A 416 4.65 4.68 -11.40
C ASP A 416 5.05 5.97 -10.71
N GLY A 417 6.09 5.87 -9.91
CA GLY A 417 6.93 7.03 -9.70
C GLY A 417 7.54 7.43 -11.05
N SER A 418 7.60 8.72 -11.33
CA SER A 418 8.30 9.24 -12.49
C SER A 418 9.74 8.68 -12.54
N GLY A 419 10.07 7.87 -13.54
CA GLY A 419 11.42 7.38 -13.78
C GLY A 419 11.69 5.90 -13.52
N TYR A 420 10.68 5.08 -13.21
CA TYR A 420 10.88 3.64 -13.12
C TYR A 420 10.94 2.98 -14.50
N PHE A 421 11.79 1.96 -14.61
CA PHE A 421 11.80 1.08 -15.78
C PHE A 421 10.67 0.07 -15.70
N PRO A 422 10.10 -0.37 -16.83
CA PRO A 422 9.15 -1.47 -16.85
C PRO A 422 9.75 -2.72 -16.21
N THR A 423 8.93 -3.48 -15.48
CA THR A 423 9.34 -4.76 -14.90
C THR A 423 9.75 -5.73 -16.00
N GLU A 424 10.99 -6.23 -15.93
CA GLU A 424 11.53 -7.13 -16.95
C GLU A 424 10.90 -8.53 -16.88
N ARG A 425 10.79 -9.15 -18.06
CA ARG A 425 10.52 -10.57 -18.18
C ARG A 425 11.83 -11.31 -18.24
N SER A 426 11.98 -12.36 -17.44
CA SER A 426 13.18 -13.19 -17.43
C SER A 426 12.86 -14.61 -17.88
N TYR A 427 13.79 -15.20 -18.63
CA TYR A 427 13.72 -16.60 -19.04
C TYR A 427 15.03 -17.28 -18.73
N THR A 428 14.98 -18.37 -17.99
CA THR A 428 16.17 -19.11 -17.56
C THR A 428 16.01 -20.58 -17.91
N ILE A 429 17.04 -21.14 -18.54
CA ILE A 429 17.20 -22.60 -18.73
C ILE A 429 18.38 -23.03 -17.89
N GLY A 430 18.21 -24.06 -17.08
CA GLY A 430 19.28 -24.56 -16.23
C GLY A 430 19.29 -26.06 -16.12
N LEU A 431 20.50 -26.58 -15.84
CA LEU A 431 20.76 -27.96 -15.58
C LEU A 431 21.38 -28.09 -14.19
N SER A 432 20.84 -28.98 -13.37
CA SER A 432 21.37 -29.31 -12.05
C SER A 432 21.67 -30.79 -12.00
N PHE A 433 22.88 -31.15 -11.56
CA PHE A 433 23.28 -32.54 -11.45
C PHE A 433 24.08 -32.79 -10.17
N THR A 434 24.02 -34.03 -9.69
CA THR A 434 24.84 -34.57 -8.61
C THR A 434 25.51 -35.86 -9.11
N LEU A 435 26.82 -35.98 -8.86
CA LEU A 435 27.66 -37.15 -9.24
C LEU A 435 27.74 -38.13 -8.08
#